data_19f493275d3c17029f64dd786f311027
#
_entry.id   19f493275d3c17029f64dd786f311027
#
_cell.length_a   1.000
_cell.length_b   1.000
_cell.length_c   1.000
_cell.angle_alpha   90.00
_cell.angle_beta   90.00
_cell.angle_gamma   90.00
#
_symmetry.space_group_name_H-M   'P 1'
#
loop_
_entity.id
_entity.type
_entity.pdbx_description
1 polymer ?
#
loop_
_entity_poly.entity_id
_entity_poly.type
_entity_poly.pdbx_seq_one_letter_code
_entity_poly.pdbx_strand_id
1 'polypeptide(L)'
;MATVNAICTSCGKTVEVDNQKDAWVCPYCSTPFVVIKAINRYKAQHKDVARKVKAVKKHSADFEIKDGVLVAYKGSAEEVAAPAEVHKIGENAFENNTTLKRVILHDKVEVIGGYAFRGCTALEEIKFPDDLKDIEGWAFRGCTSLKNVVIPPHMQRIADCVFADCTNLVSIEFPECIGEIGAFAFSGCKNLEVIEIPKYVSIIGKYAFSGCEKLEKVVIPERVSVIEECSFANCTALSALGLSRGIKSIGASAFQNCVSLRNVEIPAGVLSVDGFRGCTGLRAFTVPPGTTAIGDFSDCTNLEQISIPASVKKISGGFTECPKLLNIAWSNLAENAVNFPAYYETVVASRKTAGKCVYCGGDFKLISKTCKVCGKKKDY
;
A
#
# COMPACT_ATOMS: atom_id res chain seq x y z
N MET A 1 1.61 -31.78 22.74
CA MET A 1 1.54 -30.38 22.27
C MET A 1 1.45 -29.51 23.51
N ALA A 2 2.38 -28.60 23.71
CA ALA A 2 2.35 -27.71 24.88
C ALA A 2 1.56 -26.47 24.51
N THR A 3 0.32 -26.39 24.98
CA THR A 3 -0.51 -25.19 24.85
C THR A 3 -0.18 -24.20 25.96
N VAL A 4 -0.25 -22.92 25.66
CA VAL A 4 -0.08 -21.82 26.62
C VAL A 4 -1.25 -20.85 26.50
N ASN A 5 -1.60 -20.23 27.62
CA ASN A 5 -2.61 -19.19 27.61
C ASN A 5 -2.04 -17.90 27.00
N ALA A 6 -2.75 -17.35 26.04
CA ALA A 6 -2.47 -16.09 25.40
C ALA A 6 -3.70 -15.17 25.48
N ILE A 7 -3.50 -13.87 25.45
CA ILE A 7 -4.59 -12.90 25.42
C ILE A 7 -4.69 -12.37 23.99
N CYS A 8 -5.85 -12.55 23.36
CA CYS A 8 -6.11 -11.98 22.04
C CYS A 8 -6.00 -10.45 22.09
N THR A 9 -5.12 -9.89 21.28
CA THR A 9 -4.86 -8.44 21.23
C THR A 9 -6.05 -7.63 20.72
N SER A 10 -6.94 -8.27 19.94
CA SER A 10 -8.13 -7.60 19.38
C SER A 10 -9.34 -7.60 20.30
N CYS A 11 -9.64 -8.71 21.00
CA CYS A 11 -10.84 -8.81 21.82
C CYS A 11 -10.58 -8.99 23.33
N GLY A 12 -9.32 -9.08 23.74
CA GLY A 12 -8.92 -9.20 25.15
C GLY A 12 -9.25 -10.55 25.81
N LYS A 13 -9.84 -11.52 25.08
CA LYS A 13 -10.15 -12.84 25.65
C LYS A 13 -8.92 -13.72 25.73
N THR A 14 -8.84 -14.49 26.81
CA THR A 14 -7.81 -15.52 26.99
C THR A 14 -8.14 -16.71 26.07
N VAL A 15 -7.15 -17.18 25.33
CA VAL A 15 -7.22 -18.32 24.40
C VAL A 15 -6.03 -19.26 24.68
N GLU A 16 -6.24 -20.55 24.50
CA GLU A 16 -5.15 -21.51 24.47
C GLU A 16 -4.56 -21.57 23.07
N VAL A 17 -3.25 -21.43 22.95
CA VAL A 17 -2.53 -21.44 21.69
C VAL A 17 -1.38 -22.43 21.72
N ASP A 18 -1.09 -23.03 20.60
CA ASP A 18 0.09 -23.88 20.44
C ASP A 18 1.34 -22.97 20.49
N ASN A 19 2.20 -23.22 21.47
CA ASN A 19 3.41 -22.39 21.67
C ASN A 19 4.50 -22.62 20.63
N GLN A 20 4.28 -23.53 19.69
CA GLN A 20 5.18 -23.80 18.55
C GLN A 20 4.79 -23.02 17.28
N LYS A 21 3.61 -22.40 17.26
CA LYS A 21 3.14 -21.60 16.11
C LYS A 21 3.45 -20.13 16.32
N ASP A 22 3.86 -19.47 15.26
CA ASP A 22 4.19 -18.03 15.29
C ASP A 22 2.95 -17.14 15.18
N ALA A 23 1.86 -17.65 14.60
CA ALA A 23 0.58 -16.95 14.50
C ALA A 23 -0.60 -17.87 14.84
N TRP A 24 -1.69 -17.30 15.36
CA TRP A 24 -2.90 -17.98 15.73
C TRP A 24 -4.13 -17.14 15.39
N VAL A 25 -5.22 -17.79 15.02
CA VAL A 25 -6.50 -17.10 14.77
C VAL A 25 -7.36 -17.21 16.05
N CYS A 26 -7.83 -16.07 16.54
CA CYS A 26 -8.66 -16.05 17.73
C CYS A 26 -10.01 -16.75 17.48
N PRO A 27 -10.38 -17.76 18.25
CA PRO A 27 -11.66 -18.47 18.04
C PRO A 27 -12.88 -17.63 18.38
N TYR A 28 -12.70 -16.47 19.07
CA TYR A 28 -13.79 -15.60 19.48
C TYR A 28 -14.07 -14.42 18.56
N CYS A 29 -13.03 -13.89 17.90
CA CYS A 29 -13.17 -12.73 17.01
C CYS A 29 -12.62 -12.96 15.60
N SER A 30 -12.14 -14.17 15.32
CA SER A 30 -11.56 -14.58 14.03
C SER A 30 -10.40 -13.72 13.54
N THR A 31 -9.82 -12.89 14.42
CA THR A 31 -8.67 -12.05 14.09
C THR A 31 -7.40 -12.86 14.30
N PRO A 32 -6.47 -12.89 13.32
CA PRO A 32 -5.15 -13.45 13.54
C PRO A 32 -4.37 -12.61 14.55
N PHE A 33 -3.62 -13.26 15.43
CA PHE A 33 -2.72 -12.58 16.36
C PHE A 33 -1.42 -13.33 16.49
N VAL A 34 -0.35 -12.58 16.79
CA VAL A 34 0.98 -13.14 17.02
C VAL A 34 1.01 -13.77 18.39
N VAL A 35 1.36 -15.04 18.45
CA VAL A 35 1.41 -15.81 19.70
C VAL A 35 2.42 -15.20 20.66
N ILE A 36 2.15 -15.29 21.98
CA ILE A 36 3.03 -14.87 23.10
C ILE A 36 4.51 -15.25 22.89
N LYS A 37 4.80 -16.26 22.06
CA LYS A 37 6.16 -16.62 21.68
C LYS A 37 6.89 -15.48 20.95
N ALA A 38 6.21 -14.71 20.12
CA ALA A 38 6.78 -13.50 19.51
C ALA A 38 6.96 -12.40 20.56
N ILE A 39 5.97 -12.22 21.47
CA ILE A 39 6.09 -11.27 22.59
C ILE A 39 7.21 -11.70 23.56
N ASN A 40 7.36 -12.99 23.85
CA ASN A 40 8.44 -13.49 24.70
C ASN A 40 9.79 -13.52 23.97
N ARG A 41 9.85 -13.76 22.67
CA ARG A 41 11.05 -13.52 21.85
C ARG A 41 11.43 -12.05 21.84
N TYR A 42 10.47 -11.16 21.67
CA TYR A 42 10.67 -9.72 21.76
C TYR A 42 11.22 -9.31 23.14
N LYS A 43 10.58 -9.75 24.23
CA LYS A 43 11.06 -9.52 25.61
C LYS A 43 12.41 -10.20 25.93
N ALA A 44 12.65 -11.42 25.42
CA ALA A 44 13.93 -12.11 25.59
C ALA A 44 15.05 -11.44 24.78
N GLN A 45 14.74 -10.96 23.58
CA GLN A 45 15.67 -10.19 22.75
C GLN A 45 15.99 -8.82 23.35
N HIS A 46 15.06 -8.19 24.07
CA HIS A 46 15.33 -6.95 24.81
C HIS A 46 16.21 -7.18 26.05
N LYS A 47 16.09 -8.33 26.74
CA LYS A 47 17.05 -8.72 27.79
C LYS A 47 18.46 -8.95 27.22
N ASP A 48 18.59 -9.50 26.01
CA ASP A 48 19.87 -9.66 25.32
C ASP A 48 20.45 -8.32 24.82
N VAL A 49 19.61 -7.33 24.50
CA VAL A 49 20.05 -5.97 24.17
C VAL A 49 20.81 -5.34 25.35
N ALA A 50 20.26 -5.43 26.56
CA ALA A 50 20.92 -4.90 27.75
C ALA A 50 22.27 -5.60 28.08
N ARG A 51 22.45 -6.86 27.70
CA ARG A 51 23.73 -7.59 27.79
C ARG A 51 24.73 -7.17 26.72
N LYS A 52 24.27 -6.98 25.48
CA LYS A 52 25.12 -6.56 24.32
C LYS A 52 25.58 -5.11 24.44
N VAL A 53 24.72 -4.20 24.98
CA VAL A 53 25.10 -2.80 25.27
C VAL A 53 26.33 -2.73 26.18
N LYS A 54 26.49 -3.67 27.13
CA LYS A 54 27.70 -3.73 27.98
C LYS A 54 28.97 -4.18 27.24
N ALA A 55 28.84 -4.91 26.12
CA ALA A 55 29.95 -5.43 25.34
C ALA A 55 30.47 -4.44 24.27
N VAL A 56 29.60 -3.52 23.78
CA VAL A 56 29.91 -2.58 22.68
C VAL A 56 30.51 -1.24 23.14
N LYS A 57 30.92 -1.10 24.40
CA LYS A 57 31.50 0.14 24.97
C LYS A 57 32.77 0.70 24.29
N LYS A 58 33.19 0.19 23.12
CA LYS A 58 34.49 0.52 22.51
C LYS A 58 34.49 1.72 21.55
N HIS A 59 33.32 2.33 21.23
CA HIS A 59 33.24 3.35 20.16
C HIS A 59 32.74 4.72 20.62
N SER A 60 32.93 5.11 21.89
CA SER A 60 32.43 6.40 22.40
C SER A 60 33.04 7.63 21.67
N ALA A 61 34.23 7.49 21.10
CA ALA A 61 34.87 8.57 20.35
C ALA A 61 34.26 8.83 18.96
N ASP A 62 33.49 7.88 18.43
CA ASP A 62 32.87 7.98 17.10
C ASP A 62 31.52 8.71 17.13
N PHE A 63 30.95 8.91 18.34
CA PHE A 63 29.68 9.56 18.52
C PHE A 63 29.87 11.05 18.90
N GLU A 64 29.22 11.92 18.15
CA GLU A 64 29.05 13.32 18.51
C GLU A 64 27.70 13.50 19.20
N ILE A 65 27.73 13.79 20.51
CA ILE A 65 26.51 13.92 21.34
C ILE A 65 26.46 15.33 21.92
N LYS A 66 25.32 15.98 21.80
CA LYS A 66 25.04 17.27 22.40
C LYS A 66 23.69 17.25 23.09
N ASP A 67 23.66 17.58 24.37
CA ASP A 67 22.44 17.66 25.20
C ASP A 67 21.56 16.38 25.07
N GLY A 68 22.19 15.19 25.09
CA GLY A 68 21.51 13.89 24.94
C GLY A 68 20.99 13.58 23.52
N VAL A 69 21.30 14.42 22.54
CA VAL A 69 21.02 14.18 21.12
C VAL A 69 22.28 13.62 20.45
N LEU A 70 22.19 12.45 19.82
CA LEU A 70 23.26 11.94 18.96
C LEU A 70 23.22 12.70 17.65
N VAL A 71 24.12 13.67 17.50
CA VAL A 71 24.18 14.58 16.35
C VAL A 71 24.81 13.91 15.14
N ALA A 72 25.89 13.13 15.35
CA ALA A 72 26.57 12.42 14.27
C ALA A 72 27.27 11.15 14.77
N TYR A 73 27.34 10.15 13.91
CA TYR A 73 28.20 8.98 14.05
C TYR A 73 29.26 8.99 12.93
N LYS A 74 30.52 9.06 13.33
CA LYS A 74 31.68 9.19 12.42
C LYS A 74 32.44 7.87 12.23
N GLY A 75 31.99 6.79 12.91
CA GLY A 75 32.60 5.49 12.84
C GLY A 75 32.17 4.65 11.64
N SER A 76 32.86 3.51 11.48
CA SER A 76 32.60 2.55 10.40
C SER A 76 32.27 1.14 10.91
N ALA A 77 31.87 1.00 12.19
CA ALA A 77 31.54 -0.30 12.74
C ALA A 77 30.24 -0.86 12.13
N GLU A 78 30.22 -2.17 11.93
CA GLU A 78 29.02 -2.86 11.42
C GLU A 78 27.87 -2.93 12.45
N GLU A 79 28.19 -2.89 13.74
CA GLU A 79 27.21 -2.91 14.83
C GLU A 79 27.55 -1.82 15.85
N VAL A 80 26.58 -1.00 16.21
CA VAL A 80 26.71 0.05 17.22
C VAL A 80 25.57 0.02 18.21
N ALA A 81 25.86 0.43 19.46
CA ALA A 81 24.84 0.69 20.46
C ALA A 81 24.81 2.18 20.78
N ALA A 82 23.65 2.77 20.84
CA ALA A 82 23.49 4.16 21.24
C ALA A 82 24.02 4.34 22.68
N PRO A 83 24.85 5.37 22.96
CA PRO A 83 25.30 5.70 24.31
C PRO A 83 24.16 5.95 25.27
N ALA A 84 24.34 5.59 26.56
CA ALA A 84 23.26 5.56 27.57
C ALA A 84 22.61 6.92 27.87
N GLU A 85 23.29 8.02 27.56
CA GLU A 85 22.83 9.41 27.68
C GLU A 85 21.97 9.88 26.51
N VAL A 86 21.93 9.13 25.39
CA VAL A 86 21.18 9.52 24.19
C VAL A 86 19.69 9.26 24.41
N HIS A 87 18.88 10.30 24.22
CA HIS A 87 17.41 10.20 24.23
C HIS A 87 16.79 10.51 22.85
N LYS A 88 17.58 11.09 21.94
CA LYS A 88 17.18 11.34 20.54
C LYS A 88 18.32 10.97 19.60
N ILE A 89 18.00 10.23 18.55
CA ILE A 89 18.86 10.14 17.37
C ILE A 89 18.58 11.39 16.54
N GLY A 90 19.60 12.23 16.34
CA GLY A 90 19.48 13.50 15.64
C GLY A 90 19.22 13.34 14.15
N GLU A 91 18.87 14.46 13.52
CA GLU A 91 18.72 14.56 12.07
C GLU A 91 20.06 14.21 11.40
N ASN A 92 20.04 13.38 10.34
CA ASN A 92 21.19 12.92 9.56
C ASN A 92 22.26 12.15 10.38
N ALA A 93 22.02 11.72 11.62
CA ALA A 93 23.04 11.20 12.55
C ALA A 93 23.87 10.03 11.99
N PHE A 94 23.26 9.15 11.17
CA PHE A 94 23.93 8.03 10.49
C PHE A 94 23.77 8.11 8.97
N GLU A 95 23.37 9.27 8.43
CA GLU A 95 23.06 9.40 7.01
C GLU A 95 24.21 8.90 6.13
N ASN A 96 23.87 8.08 5.11
CA ASN A 96 24.79 7.48 4.15
C ASN A 96 25.88 6.59 4.77
N ASN A 97 25.68 6.06 5.98
CA ASN A 97 26.59 5.06 6.53
C ASN A 97 26.33 3.71 5.87
N THR A 98 27.21 3.30 4.96
CA THR A 98 27.08 2.08 4.15
C THR A 98 27.68 0.85 4.79
N THR A 99 28.27 0.94 5.99
CA THR A 99 28.90 -0.17 6.71
C THR A 99 28.02 -0.71 7.84
N LEU A 100 27.15 0.14 8.39
CA LEU A 100 26.33 -0.16 9.54
C LEU A 100 25.25 -1.20 9.20
N LYS A 101 25.34 -2.39 9.79
CA LYS A 101 24.39 -3.50 9.61
C LYS A 101 23.33 -3.55 10.71
N ARG A 102 23.70 -3.11 11.92
CA ARG A 102 22.80 -3.17 13.07
C ARG A 102 22.99 -2.00 14.04
N VAL A 103 21.88 -1.45 14.51
CA VAL A 103 21.86 -0.42 15.55
C VAL A 103 21.06 -0.93 16.74
N ILE A 104 21.61 -0.81 17.92
CA ILE A 104 20.99 -1.16 19.19
C ILE A 104 20.57 0.13 19.87
N LEU A 105 19.27 0.38 19.94
CA LEU A 105 18.68 1.48 20.68
C LEU A 105 18.21 0.99 22.05
N HIS A 106 18.47 1.76 23.10
CA HIS A 106 17.98 1.46 24.46
C HIS A 106 16.67 2.22 24.75
N ASP A 107 15.97 1.82 25.82
CA ASP A 107 14.60 2.27 26.12
C ASP A 107 14.45 3.77 26.40
N LYS A 108 15.54 4.52 26.57
CA LYS A 108 15.50 5.97 26.74
C LYS A 108 15.47 6.76 25.40
N VAL A 109 15.67 6.08 24.28
CA VAL A 109 15.59 6.74 22.97
C VAL A 109 14.11 6.91 22.61
N GLU A 110 13.66 8.14 22.58
CA GLU A 110 12.25 8.51 22.37
C GLU A 110 11.96 8.97 20.92
N VAL A 111 12.97 9.47 20.21
CA VAL A 111 12.79 10.06 18.86
C VAL A 111 13.92 9.64 17.93
N ILE A 112 13.58 9.27 16.72
CA ILE A 112 14.51 9.12 15.59
C ILE A 112 14.24 10.28 14.63
N GLY A 113 15.21 11.16 14.48
CA GLY A 113 15.14 12.38 13.66
C GLY A 113 15.06 12.10 12.17
N GLY A 114 14.68 13.12 11.42
CA GLY A 114 14.59 13.06 9.97
C GLY A 114 15.93 12.67 9.33
N TYR A 115 15.88 11.85 8.27
CA TYR A 115 17.07 11.38 7.56
C TYR A 115 18.10 10.60 8.41
N ALA A 116 17.82 10.30 9.69
CA ALA A 116 18.79 9.76 10.64
C ALA A 116 19.58 8.54 10.11
N PHE A 117 18.92 7.64 9.38
CA PHE A 117 19.51 6.46 8.75
C PHE A 117 19.36 6.45 7.21
N ARG A 118 19.04 7.61 6.60
CA ARG A 118 18.86 7.69 5.15
C ARG A 118 20.12 7.15 4.45
N GLY A 119 19.93 6.26 3.47
CA GLY A 119 21.02 5.70 2.70
C GLY A 119 21.95 4.75 3.45
N CYS A 120 21.55 4.27 4.65
CA CYS A 120 22.24 3.18 5.33
C CYS A 120 22.00 1.86 4.60
N THR A 121 22.62 1.68 3.45
CA THR A 121 22.33 0.58 2.52
C THR A 121 22.66 -0.81 3.08
N ALA A 122 23.59 -0.90 4.06
CA ALA A 122 23.94 -2.16 4.70
C ALA A 122 23.06 -2.49 5.93
N LEU A 123 22.15 -1.58 6.36
CA LEU A 123 21.34 -1.78 7.55
C LEU A 123 20.34 -2.93 7.32
N GLU A 124 20.56 -4.06 8.03
CA GLU A 124 19.78 -5.29 7.90
C GLU A 124 18.65 -5.36 8.92
N GLU A 125 18.89 -4.86 10.12
CA GLU A 125 17.98 -4.96 11.26
C GLU A 125 18.05 -3.72 12.13
N ILE A 126 16.87 -3.23 12.53
CA ILE A 126 16.73 -2.25 13.61
C ILE A 126 15.65 -2.70 14.57
N LYS A 127 15.91 -2.56 15.88
CA LYS A 127 14.93 -2.79 16.93
C LYS A 127 14.63 -1.47 17.58
N PHE A 128 13.37 -1.08 17.48
CA PHE A 128 12.88 0.11 18.13
C PHE A 128 12.60 -0.17 19.62
N PRO A 129 12.90 0.79 20.53
CA PRO A 129 12.41 0.70 21.92
C PRO A 129 10.89 0.81 21.96
N ASP A 130 10.28 0.17 22.97
CA ASP A 130 8.81 0.19 23.14
C ASP A 130 8.27 1.61 23.38
N ASP A 131 9.04 2.46 24.06
CA ASP A 131 8.68 3.83 24.41
C ASP A 131 9.05 4.87 23.32
N LEU A 132 9.44 4.41 22.13
CA LEU A 132 9.71 5.31 21.01
C LEU A 132 8.42 6.06 20.63
N LYS A 133 8.51 7.40 20.57
CA LYS A 133 7.37 8.29 20.37
C LYS A 133 7.22 8.73 18.92
N ASP A 134 8.34 8.93 18.20
CA ASP A 134 8.30 9.39 16.82
C ASP A 134 9.48 8.87 15.99
N ILE A 135 9.20 8.60 14.72
CA ILE A 135 10.17 8.38 13.65
C ILE A 135 9.86 9.44 12.61
N GLU A 136 10.73 10.43 12.50
CA GLU A 136 10.54 11.57 11.62
C GLU A 136 10.72 11.16 10.12
N GLY A 137 10.25 12.02 9.21
CA GLY A 137 10.24 11.72 7.78
C GLY A 137 11.62 11.38 7.21
N TRP A 138 11.66 10.52 6.18
CA TRP A 138 12.86 10.03 5.49
C TRP A 138 13.86 9.27 6.37
N ALA A 139 13.55 8.99 7.63
CA ALA A 139 14.51 8.46 8.61
C ALA A 139 15.25 7.20 8.13
N PHE A 140 14.59 6.29 7.42
CA PHE A 140 15.16 5.04 6.88
C PHE A 140 15.11 4.95 5.36
N ARG A 141 14.91 6.09 4.67
CA ARG A 141 14.86 6.08 3.21
C ARG A 141 16.13 5.47 2.61
N GLY A 142 15.97 4.50 1.70
CA GLY A 142 17.09 3.87 1.02
C GLY A 142 17.90 2.88 1.88
N CYS A 143 17.36 2.41 2.99
CA CYS A 143 17.92 1.28 3.75
C CYS A 143 17.65 -0.03 2.99
N THR A 144 18.39 -0.23 1.89
CA THR A 144 18.08 -1.29 0.91
C THR A 144 18.27 -2.70 1.44
N SER A 145 19.03 -2.92 2.52
CA SER A 145 19.20 -4.24 3.14
C SER A 145 18.19 -4.56 4.24
N LEU A 146 17.35 -3.59 4.65
CA LEU A 146 16.36 -3.77 5.72
C LEU A 146 15.25 -4.72 5.26
N LYS A 147 14.98 -5.78 6.08
CA LYS A 147 14.08 -6.87 5.68
C LYS A 147 12.75 -6.87 6.40
N ASN A 148 12.78 -6.67 7.71
CA ASN A 148 11.58 -6.72 8.54
C ASN A 148 11.60 -5.57 9.53
N VAL A 149 10.44 -4.97 9.74
CA VAL A 149 10.26 -3.86 10.67
C VAL A 149 9.06 -4.11 11.56
N VAL A 150 9.22 -3.93 12.86
CA VAL A 150 8.12 -3.92 13.83
C VAL A 150 7.99 -2.51 14.37
N ILE A 151 6.87 -1.86 14.11
CA ILE A 151 6.58 -0.51 14.58
C ILE A 151 6.19 -0.56 16.06
N PRO A 152 6.77 0.32 16.93
CA PRO A 152 6.48 0.34 18.35
C PRO A 152 5.01 0.56 18.71
N PRO A 153 4.54 0.04 19.88
CA PRO A 153 3.12 -0.01 20.20
C PRO A 153 2.45 1.36 20.41
N HIS A 154 3.21 2.42 20.64
CA HIS A 154 2.68 3.77 20.90
C HIS A 154 2.73 4.71 19.70
N MET A 155 3.27 4.26 18.57
CA MET A 155 3.32 5.04 17.33
C MET A 155 1.92 5.22 16.77
N GLN A 156 1.54 6.46 16.49
CA GLN A 156 0.22 6.81 15.94
C GLN A 156 0.23 7.08 14.44
N ARG A 157 1.40 7.29 13.85
CA ARG A 157 1.56 7.55 12.42
C ARG A 157 2.87 6.97 11.90
N ILE A 158 2.89 6.72 10.61
CA ILE A 158 4.11 6.51 9.83
C ILE A 158 4.33 7.80 9.04
N ALA A 159 5.44 8.48 9.29
CA ALA A 159 5.72 9.76 8.65
C ALA A 159 6.06 9.61 7.14
N ASP A 160 6.14 10.73 6.43
CA ASP A 160 6.40 10.74 5.00
C ASP A 160 7.78 10.14 4.67
N CYS A 161 7.83 9.31 3.63
CA CYS A 161 9.04 8.71 3.09
C CYS A 161 9.89 7.90 4.09
N VAL A 162 9.37 7.52 5.27
CA VAL A 162 10.17 6.86 6.34
C VAL A 162 10.91 5.64 5.83
N PHE A 163 10.25 4.76 5.08
CA PHE A 163 10.82 3.53 4.52
C PHE A 163 10.88 3.54 2.99
N ALA A 164 10.80 4.73 2.36
CA ALA A 164 10.90 4.82 0.90
C ALA A 164 12.21 4.19 0.41
N ASP A 165 12.14 3.48 -0.71
CA ASP A 165 13.30 2.82 -1.34
C ASP A 165 13.97 1.73 -0.47
N CYS A 166 13.30 1.21 0.58
CA CYS A 166 13.74 0.01 1.31
C CYS A 166 13.44 -1.24 0.47
N THR A 167 14.21 -1.45 -0.59
CA THR A 167 13.90 -2.42 -1.66
C THR A 167 13.81 -3.86 -1.20
N ASN A 168 14.50 -4.26 -0.12
CA ASN A 168 14.45 -5.61 0.44
C ASN A 168 13.50 -5.76 1.63
N LEU A 169 12.70 -4.73 1.94
CA LEU A 169 11.70 -4.83 3.00
C LEU A 169 10.61 -5.82 2.56
N VAL A 170 10.46 -6.92 3.31
CA VAL A 170 9.51 -8.02 3.03
C VAL A 170 8.23 -7.86 3.84
N SER A 171 8.36 -7.47 5.11
CA SER A 171 7.22 -7.32 6.01
C SER A 171 7.37 -6.14 6.96
N ILE A 172 6.22 -5.58 7.32
CA ILE A 172 6.10 -4.58 8.37
C ILE A 172 4.92 -4.93 9.27
N GLU A 173 5.15 -4.84 10.58
CA GLU A 173 4.11 -5.04 11.58
C GLU A 173 3.73 -3.68 12.18
N PHE A 174 2.45 -3.33 12.12
CA PHE A 174 1.90 -2.10 12.69
C PHE A 174 1.20 -2.37 14.02
N PRO A 175 1.31 -1.44 14.99
CA PRO A 175 0.41 -1.45 16.13
C PRO A 175 -1.01 -1.02 15.72
N GLU A 176 -2.00 -1.48 16.47
CA GLU A 176 -3.42 -1.17 16.20
C GLU A 176 -3.74 0.34 16.22
N CYS A 177 -2.93 1.15 16.91
CA CYS A 177 -3.21 2.58 17.10
C CYS A 177 -2.78 3.48 15.93
N ILE A 178 -2.15 2.92 14.89
CA ILE A 178 -1.79 3.72 13.70
C ILE A 178 -3.04 4.30 13.06
N GLY A 179 -3.07 5.63 12.91
CA GLY A 179 -4.15 6.39 12.28
C GLY A 179 -3.81 6.90 10.89
N GLU A 180 -2.50 7.00 10.56
CA GLU A 180 -2.01 7.60 9.33
C GLU A 180 -0.77 6.86 8.79
N ILE A 181 -0.76 6.64 7.48
CA ILE A 181 0.41 6.23 6.71
C ILE A 181 0.71 7.38 5.75
N GLY A 182 1.85 8.03 5.96
CA GLY A 182 2.26 9.24 5.25
C GLY A 182 2.54 9.06 3.77
N ALA A 183 2.76 10.17 3.08
CA ALA A 183 3.08 10.16 1.66
C ALA A 183 4.42 9.45 1.41
N PHE A 184 4.49 8.62 0.35
CA PHE A 184 5.69 7.85 -0.03
C PHE A 184 6.24 6.93 1.07
N ALA A 185 5.51 6.66 2.15
CA ALA A 185 6.04 5.97 3.33
C ALA A 185 6.73 4.64 3.00
N PHE A 186 6.23 3.87 2.03
CA PHE A 186 6.76 2.60 1.54
C PHE A 186 7.00 2.60 0.03
N SER A 187 7.10 3.78 -0.58
CA SER A 187 7.35 3.87 -2.04
C SER A 187 8.66 3.17 -2.40
N GLY A 188 8.63 2.31 -3.42
CA GLY A 188 9.81 1.56 -3.86
C GLY A 188 10.22 0.39 -2.97
N CYS A 189 9.40 -0.02 -2.00
CA CYS A 189 9.59 -1.26 -1.24
C CYS A 189 9.24 -2.48 -2.10
N LYS A 190 10.07 -2.78 -3.09
CA LYS A 190 9.80 -3.74 -4.16
C LYS A 190 9.48 -5.15 -3.66
N ASN A 191 10.10 -5.57 -2.56
CA ASN A 191 9.96 -6.90 -1.98
C ASN A 191 8.87 -6.98 -0.88
N LEU A 192 8.11 -5.91 -0.63
CA LEU A 192 7.03 -5.93 0.34
C LEU A 192 5.91 -6.86 -0.17
N GLU A 193 5.74 -8.02 0.49
CA GLU A 193 4.81 -9.08 0.08
C GLU A 193 3.48 -8.99 0.81
N VAL A 194 3.53 -8.71 2.11
CA VAL A 194 2.37 -8.71 2.99
C VAL A 194 2.28 -7.42 3.78
N ILE A 195 1.09 -6.83 3.80
CA ILE A 195 0.76 -5.70 4.65
C ILE A 195 -0.65 -5.86 5.23
N GLU A 196 -0.76 -5.70 6.55
CA GLU A 196 -2.04 -5.61 7.25
C GLU A 196 -2.23 -4.17 7.71
N ILE A 197 -3.06 -3.42 6.99
CA ILE A 197 -3.35 -2.02 7.35
C ILE A 197 -4.30 -2.01 8.54
N PRO A 198 -3.91 -1.41 9.70
CA PRO A 198 -4.73 -1.39 10.89
C PRO A 198 -6.09 -0.70 10.68
N LYS A 199 -7.12 -1.18 11.36
CA LYS A 199 -8.51 -0.71 11.21
C LYS A 199 -8.73 0.78 11.55
N TYR A 200 -7.81 1.38 12.32
CA TYR A 200 -7.89 2.78 12.70
C TYR A 200 -7.23 3.74 11.70
N VAL A 201 -6.51 3.22 10.72
CA VAL A 201 -5.95 4.03 9.63
C VAL A 201 -7.08 4.71 8.89
N SER A 202 -6.99 6.03 8.81
CA SER A 202 -7.94 6.90 8.10
C SER A 202 -7.30 7.63 6.91
N ILE A 203 -5.97 7.70 6.88
CA ILE A 203 -5.20 8.34 5.82
C ILE A 203 -4.13 7.37 5.31
N ILE A 204 -4.13 7.14 4.01
CA ILE A 204 -3.05 6.51 3.25
C ILE A 204 -2.60 7.56 2.24
N GLY A 205 -1.41 8.10 2.43
CA GLY A 205 -0.90 9.23 1.68
C GLY A 205 -0.62 8.92 0.21
N LYS A 206 -0.38 9.98 -0.56
CA LYS A 206 0.02 9.87 -1.97
C LYS A 206 1.27 9.03 -2.10
N TYR A 207 1.31 8.16 -3.11
CA TYR A 207 2.45 7.27 -3.40
C TYR A 207 2.85 6.35 -2.25
N ALA A 208 2.03 6.18 -1.20
CA ALA A 208 2.43 5.49 0.04
C ALA A 208 3.00 4.09 -0.21
N PHE A 209 2.44 3.33 -1.15
CA PHE A 209 2.88 1.98 -1.55
C PHE A 209 3.25 1.89 -3.03
N SER A 210 3.55 3.03 -3.68
CA SER A 210 3.92 3.03 -5.10
C SER A 210 5.18 2.19 -5.33
N GLY A 211 5.15 1.28 -6.29
CA GLY A 211 6.28 0.41 -6.61
C GLY A 211 6.53 -0.74 -5.63
N CYS A 212 5.54 -1.10 -4.80
CA CYS A 212 5.57 -2.36 -4.04
C CYS A 212 5.26 -3.53 -4.98
N GLU A 213 6.25 -3.91 -5.79
CA GLU A 213 6.08 -4.81 -6.93
C GLU A 213 5.57 -6.21 -6.54
N LYS A 214 5.92 -6.70 -5.32
CA LYS A 214 5.50 -8.02 -4.82
C LYS A 214 4.26 -8.01 -3.93
N LEU A 215 3.66 -6.86 -3.69
CA LEU A 215 2.46 -6.76 -2.85
C LEU A 215 1.27 -7.43 -3.54
N GLU A 216 0.81 -8.58 -3.02
CA GLU A 216 -0.21 -9.41 -3.66
C GLU A 216 -1.64 -9.04 -3.26
N LYS A 217 -1.80 -8.60 -2.01
CA LYS A 217 -3.13 -8.34 -1.42
C LYS A 217 -3.12 -7.08 -0.56
N VAL A 218 -4.18 -6.29 -0.71
CA VAL A 218 -4.46 -5.14 0.16
C VAL A 218 -5.94 -5.11 0.53
N VAL A 219 -6.23 -4.83 1.80
CA VAL A 219 -7.58 -4.53 2.28
C VAL A 219 -7.58 -3.12 2.86
N ILE A 220 -8.39 -2.24 2.28
CA ILE A 220 -8.49 -0.85 2.71
C ILE A 220 -9.48 -0.74 3.87
N PRO A 221 -9.07 -0.16 5.03
CA PRO A 221 -9.93 -0.03 6.20
C PRO A 221 -11.14 0.89 5.99
N GLU A 222 -12.18 0.69 6.80
CA GLU A 222 -13.45 1.44 6.74
C GLU A 222 -13.30 2.95 6.94
N ARG A 223 -12.28 3.40 7.66
CA ARG A 223 -12.04 4.82 7.95
C ARG A 223 -11.38 5.58 6.80
N VAL A 224 -10.79 4.88 5.84
CA VAL A 224 -10.20 5.50 4.65
C VAL A 224 -11.32 5.90 3.71
N SER A 225 -11.44 7.19 3.43
CA SER A 225 -12.47 7.73 2.53
C SER A 225 -11.93 8.06 1.13
N VAL A 226 -10.64 8.24 0.99
CA VAL A 226 -9.97 8.57 -0.27
C VAL A 226 -8.80 7.62 -0.48
N ILE A 227 -8.74 7.00 -1.65
CA ILE A 227 -7.52 6.38 -2.16
C ILE A 227 -6.75 7.49 -2.87
N GLU A 228 -5.64 7.90 -2.30
CA GLU A 228 -4.88 9.04 -2.78
C GLU A 228 -4.13 8.75 -4.10
N GLU A 229 -3.69 9.82 -4.75
CA GLU A 229 -2.93 9.78 -6.00
C GLU A 229 -1.75 8.81 -5.91
N CYS A 230 -1.64 7.90 -6.91
CA CYS A 230 -0.56 6.91 -7.06
C CYS A 230 -0.30 6.03 -5.82
N SER A 231 -1.22 5.97 -4.84
CA SER A 231 -0.95 5.31 -3.55
C SER A 231 -0.57 3.83 -3.67
N PHE A 232 -1.01 3.13 -4.71
CA PHE A 232 -0.66 1.74 -5.05
C PHE A 232 -0.18 1.59 -6.50
N ALA A 233 0.31 2.66 -7.12
CA ALA A 233 0.81 2.59 -8.50
C ALA A 233 1.98 1.61 -8.60
N ASN A 234 2.05 0.86 -9.70
CA ASN A 234 3.10 -0.14 -9.98
C ASN A 234 3.19 -1.29 -8.94
N CYS A 235 2.10 -1.59 -8.22
CA CYS A 235 1.98 -2.82 -7.45
C CYS A 235 1.66 -3.98 -8.41
N THR A 236 2.67 -4.46 -9.13
CA THR A 236 2.47 -5.35 -10.29
C THR A 236 1.93 -6.73 -9.90
N ALA A 237 2.21 -7.22 -8.69
CA ALA A 237 1.68 -8.47 -8.18
C ALA A 237 0.28 -8.35 -7.57
N LEU A 238 -0.24 -7.13 -7.37
CA LEU A 238 -1.52 -6.91 -6.69
C LEU A 238 -2.67 -7.57 -7.46
N SER A 239 -3.18 -8.65 -6.90
CA SER A 239 -4.25 -9.46 -7.49
C SER A 239 -5.55 -9.44 -6.69
N ALA A 240 -5.47 -9.13 -5.38
CA ALA A 240 -6.59 -9.07 -4.48
C ALA A 240 -6.69 -7.67 -3.81
N LEU A 241 -7.73 -6.94 -4.15
CA LEU A 241 -8.01 -5.60 -3.63
C LEU A 241 -9.36 -5.58 -2.93
N GLY A 242 -9.37 -5.37 -1.61
CA GLY A 242 -10.57 -5.16 -0.82
C GLY A 242 -10.79 -3.67 -0.58
N LEU A 243 -11.84 -3.10 -1.15
CA LEU A 243 -12.26 -1.71 -0.92
C LEU A 243 -13.43 -1.69 0.06
N SER A 244 -13.29 -0.91 1.13
CA SER A 244 -14.34 -0.74 2.13
C SER A 244 -15.48 0.18 1.64
N ARG A 245 -16.64 0.10 2.28
CA ARG A 245 -17.78 1.00 1.98
C ARG A 245 -17.52 2.46 2.38
N GLY A 246 -16.49 2.72 3.16
CA GLY A 246 -16.05 4.07 3.54
C GLY A 246 -15.54 4.90 2.37
N ILE A 247 -15.05 4.27 1.31
CA ILE A 247 -14.44 4.93 0.15
C ILE A 247 -15.43 5.85 -0.56
N LYS A 248 -15.02 7.09 -0.81
CA LYS A 248 -15.76 8.11 -1.56
C LYS A 248 -15.12 8.47 -2.90
N SER A 249 -13.80 8.34 -3.00
CA SER A 249 -13.08 8.60 -4.25
C SER A 249 -11.83 7.75 -4.37
N ILE A 250 -11.49 7.43 -5.62
CA ILE A 250 -10.24 6.81 -6.04
C ILE A 250 -9.52 7.85 -6.89
N GLY A 251 -8.34 8.25 -6.46
CA GLY A 251 -7.53 9.32 -7.04
C GLY A 251 -6.80 8.90 -8.31
N ALA A 252 -6.19 9.91 -8.95
CA ALA A 252 -5.46 9.73 -10.19
C ALA A 252 -4.34 8.69 -10.05
N SER A 253 -4.24 7.78 -11.01
CA SER A 253 -3.20 6.75 -11.06
C SER A 253 -3.08 5.88 -9.79
N ALA A 254 -4.11 5.84 -8.93
CA ALA A 254 -4.06 5.16 -7.63
C ALA A 254 -3.63 3.68 -7.73
N PHE A 255 -4.03 2.99 -8.79
CA PHE A 255 -3.68 1.60 -9.10
C PHE A 255 -3.01 1.46 -10.48
N GLN A 256 -2.39 2.54 -10.97
CA GLN A 256 -1.71 2.51 -12.27
C GLN A 256 -0.74 1.33 -12.36
N ASN A 257 -0.77 0.60 -13.48
CA ASN A 257 0.10 -0.56 -13.74
C ASN A 257 -0.02 -1.70 -12.71
N CYS A 258 -1.15 -1.84 -12.03
CA CYS A 258 -1.45 -3.04 -11.26
C CYS A 258 -1.87 -4.18 -12.21
N VAL A 259 -0.90 -4.72 -12.92
CA VAL A 259 -1.12 -5.64 -14.06
C VAL A 259 -1.73 -6.98 -13.67
N SER A 260 -1.66 -7.37 -12.39
CA SER A 260 -2.25 -8.60 -11.88
C SER A 260 -3.71 -8.46 -11.44
N LEU A 261 -4.25 -7.23 -11.34
CA LEU A 261 -5.66 -7.00 -11.00
C LEU A 261 -6.57 -7.52 -12.09
N ARG A 262 -7.43 -8.49 -11.75
CA ARG A 262 -8.39 -9.10 -12.70
C ARG A 262 -9.81 -8.66 -12.45
N ASN A 263 -10.19 -8.55 -11.19
CA ASN A 263 -11.52 -8.15 -10.76
C ASN A 263 -11.37 -7.08 -9.66
N VAL A 264 -12.12 -6.00 -9.81
CA VAL A 264 -12.18 -4.93 -8.81
C VAL A 264 -13.64 -4.62 -8.55
N GLU A 265 -14.06 -4.78 -7.29
CA GLU A 265 -15.39 -4.40 -6.85
C GLU A 265 -15.33 -3.00 -6.24
N ILE A 266 -15.88 -2.01 -6.95
CA ILE A 266 -15.97 -0.65 -6.44
C ILE A 266 -17.23 -0.53 -5.58
N PRO A 267 -17.11 -0.11 -4.31
CA PRO A 267 -18.26 0.02 -3.42
C PRO A 267 -19.28 1.05 -3.92
N ALA A 268 -20.55 0.84 -3.58
CA ALA A 268 -21.57 1.85 -3.82
C ALA A 268 -21.25 3.14 -3.03
N GLY A 269 -21.56 4.31 -3.64
CA GLY A 269 -21.32 5.62 -3.03
C GLY A 269 -19.96 6.23 -3.34
N VAL A 270 -19.13 5.58 -4.17
CA VAL A 270 -17.91 6.17 -4.73
C VAL A 270 -18.30 7.18 -5.81
N LEU A 271 -17.92 8.44 -5.62
CA LEU A 271 -18.29 9.57 -6.50
C LEU A 271 -17.33 9.76 -7.66
N SER A 272 -16.05 9.42 -7.48
CA SER A 272 -15.01 9.50 -8.50
C SER A 272 -14.18 8.23 -8.53
N VAL A 273 -14.01 7.66 -9.71
CA VAL A 273 -13.23 6.45 -9.96
C VAL A 273 -12.14 6.75 -10.97
N ASP A 274 -10.91 6.88 -10.51
CA ASP A 274 -9.74 7.07 -11.37
C ASP A 274 -8.65 6.03 -11.02
N GLY A 275 -7.55 6.03 -11.79
CA GLY A 275 -6.33 5.36 -11.36
C GLY A 275 -6.11 3.95 -11.87
N PHE A 276 -6.82 3.47 -12.88
CA PHE A 276 -6.67 2.10 -13.40
C PHE A 276 -5.89 2.01 -14.72
N ARG A 277 -5.18 3.08 -15.10
CA ARG A 277 -4.33 3.06 -16.30
C ARG A 277 -3.33 1.90 -16.25
N GLY A 278 -3.17 1.17 -17.36
CA GLY A 278 -2.20 0.08 -17.46
C GLY A 278 -2.53 -1.18 -16.64
N CYS A 279 -3.76 -1.27 -16.12
CA CYS A 279 -4.23 -2.50 -15.44
C CYS A 279 -4.55 -3.59 -16.48
N THR A 280 -3.50 -4.17 -17.06
CA THR A 280 -3.64 -5.13 -18.17
C THR A 280 -4.32 -6.44 -17.76
N GLY A 281 -4.43 -6.75 -16.48
CA GLY A 281 -5.17 -7.90 -15.96
C GLY A 281 -6.69 -7.78 -16.05
N LEU A 282 -7.22 -6.54 -16.07
CA LEU A 282 -8.66 -6.27 -16.09
C LEU A 282 -9.29 -6.74 -17.41
N ARG A 283 -10.38 -7.53 -17.30
CA ARG A 283 -11.20 -7.93 -18.46
C ARG A 283 -12.56 -7.24 -18.48
N ALA A 284 -13.12 -7.00 -17.32
CA ALA A 284 -14.38 -6.29 -17.16
C ALA A 284 -14.28 -5.30 -16.00
N PHE A 285 -14.98 -4.16 -16.12
CA PHE A 285 -15.05 -3.18 -15.07
C PHE A 285 -16.48 -2.62 -14.94
N THR A 286 -16.95 -2.47 -13.73
CA THR A 286 -18.27 -1.88 -13.45
C THR A 286 -18.11 -0.64 -12.57
N VAL A 287 -18.48 0.50 -13.14
CA VAL A 287 -18.58 1.75 -12.38
C VAL A 287 -19.91 1.77 -11.63
N PRO A 288 -19.90 1.97 -10.29
CA PRO A 288 -21.15 1.89 -9.52
C PRO A 288 -22.11 3.03 -9.83
N PRO A 289 -23.43 2.81 -9.66
CA PRO A 289 -24.42 3.88 -9.74
C PRO A 289 -24.12 5.01 -8.76
N GLY A 290 -24.33 6.27 -9.19
CA GLY A 290 -24.03 7.46 -8.40
C GLY A 290 -22.64 8.04 -8.62
N THR A 291 -21.72 7.30 -9.24
CA THR A 291 -20.43 7.86 -9.68
C THR A 291 -20.64 8.98 -10.69
N THR A 292 -20.01 10.12 -10.48
CA THR A 292 -20.15 11.32 -11.32
C THR A 292 -18.93 11.58 -12.21
N ALA A 293 -17.77 11.00 -11.88
CA ALA A 293 -16.55 11.15 -12.64
C ALA A 293 -15.79 9.81 -12.74
N ILE A 294 -15.22 9.58 -13.93
CA ILE A 294 -14.26 8.50 -14.14
C ILE A 294 -12.97 9.06 -14.76
N GLY A 295 -11.85 8.41 -14.48
CA GLY A 295 -10.53 8.78 -14.97
C GLY A 295 -10.03 7.90 -16.09
N ASP A 296 -8.72 7.65 -16.10
CA ASP A 296 -7.99 7.02 -17.18
C ASP A 296 -7.95 5.49 -17.06
N PHE A 297 -8.38 4.80 -18.12
CA PHE A 297 -8.28 3.36 -18.34
C PHE A 297 -7.39 3.03 -19.56
N SER A 298 -6.59 3.98 -20.02
CA SER A 298 -5.67 3.72 -21.14
C SER A 298 -4.72 2.58 -20.79
N ASP A 299 -4.21 1.90 -21.81
CA ASP A 299 -3.29 0.76 -21.68
C ASP A 299 -3.88 -0.48 -20.95
N CYS A 300 -5.21 -0.53 -20.71
CA CYS A 300 -5.89 -1.73 -20.22
C CYS A 300 -6.10 -2.73 -21.36
N THR A 301 -5.03 -3.34 -21.85
CA THR A 301 -4.99 -4.08 -23.12
C THR A 301 -5.90 -5.31 -23.17
N ASN A 302 -6.32 -5.86 -22.00
CA ASN A 302 -7.24 -6.98 -21.94
C ASN A 302 -8.67 -6.59 -21.56
N LEU A 303 -8.97 -5.31 -21.38
CA LEU A 303 -10.31 -4.84 -21.03
C LEU A 303 -11.26 -5.07 -22.21
N GLU A 304 -12.25 -5.94 -22.03
CA GLU A 304 -13.22 -6.35 -23.04
C GLU A 304 -14.55 -5.59 -22.89
N GLN A 305 -14.92 -5.25 -21.65
CA GLN A 305 -16.15 -4.51 -21.37
C GLN A 305 -16.00 -3.56 -20.18
N ILE A 306 -16.72 -2.45 -20.24
CA ILE A 306 -16.91 -1.52 -19.14
C ILE A 306 -18.37 -1.09 -19.06
N SER A 307 -18.93 -1.05 -17.83
CA SER A 307 -20.27 -0.52 -17.58
C SER A 307 -20.17 0.85 -16.94
N ILE A 308 -20.74 1.88 -17.59
CA ILE A 308 -20.71 3.27 -17.15
C ILE A 308 -22.14 3.72 -16.90
N PRO A 309 -22.53 4.11 -15.65
CA PRO A 309 -23.88 4.54 -15.32
C PRO A 309 -24.19 5.93 -15.89
N ALA A 310 -25.48 6.25 -16.00
CA ALA A 310 -25.97 7.55 -16.46
C ALA A 310 -25.53 8.74 -15.57
N SER A 311 -25.16 8.46 -14.33
CA SER A 311 -24.70 9.49 -13.37
C SER A 311 -23.33 10.07 -13.73
N VAL A 312 -22.52 9.39 -14.55
CA VAL A 312 -21.18 9.88 -14.97
C VAL A 312 -21.34 11.07 -15.90
N LYS A 313 -20.80 12.22 -15.47
CA LYS A 313 -20.82 13.50 -16.21
C LYS A 313 -19.46 13.97 -16.66
N LYS A 314 -18.38 13.39 -16.08
CA LYS A 314 -17.00 13.76 -16.40
C LYS A 314 -16.16 12.51 -16.66
N ILE A 315 -15.42 12.52 -17.76
CA ILE A 315 -14.38 11.55 -18.08
C ILE A 315 -13.08 12.34 -18.26
N SER A 316 -12.07 12.07 -17.42
CA SER A 316 -10.79 12.77 -17.43
C SER A 316 -9.65 11.82 -17.78
N GLY A 317 -9.69 11.24 -18.93
CA GLY A 317 -8.75 10.24 -19.40
C GLY A 317 -9.36 9.49 -20.57
N GLY A 318 -8.98 8.26 -20.82
CA GLY A 318 -9.49 7.55 -21.96
C GLY A 318 -9.44 6.05 -21.86
N PHE A 319 -9.60 5.48 -23.04
CA PHE A 319 -9.49 4.05 -23.32
C PHE A 319 -8.49 3.82 -24.46
N THR A 320 -7.48 4.70 -24.57
CA THR A 320 -6.41 4.56 -25.55
C THR A 320 -5.67 3.26 -25.29
N GLU A 321 -5.26 2.55 -26.36
CA GLU A 321 -4.60 1.25 -26.25
C GLU A 321 -5.39 0.18 -25.47
N CYS A 322 -6.74 0.21 -25.62
CA CYS A 322 -7.64 -0.85 -25.16
C CYS A 322 -8.21 -1.64 -26.36
N PRO A 323 -7.40 -2.41 -27.11
CA PRO A 323 -7.81 -3.00 -28.38
C PRO A 323 -8.93 -4.04 -28.26
N LYS A 324 -9.11 -4.63 -27.07
CA LYS A 324 -10.16 -5.62 -26.80
C LYS A 324 -11.47 -5.02 -26.31
N LEU A 325 -11.52 -3.69 -26.07
CA LEU A 325 -12.70 -3.03 -25.54
C LEU A 325 -13.77 -2.87 -26.63
N LEU A 326 -14.59 -3.90 -26.77
CA LEU A 326 -15.67 -3.95 -27.77
C LEU A 326 -17.04 -3.62 -27.18
N ASN A 327 -17.18 -3.68 -25.86
CA ASN A 327 -18.45 -3.52 -25.18
C ASN A 327 -18.39 -2.45 -24.10
N ILE A 328 -18.84 -1.24 -24.44
CA ILE A 328 -19.06 -0.17 -23.48
C ILE A 328 -20.57 -0.07 -23.26
N ALA A 329 -21.03 -0.58 -22.13
CA ALA A 329 -22.41 -0.43 -21.67
C ALA A 329 -22.54 0.95 -21.02
N TRP A 330 -22.93 1.92 -21.81
CA TRP A 330 -23.17 3.28 -21.37
C TRP A 330 -24.67 3.60 -21.46
N SER A 331 -25.31 3.86 -20.33
CA SER A 331 -26.75 4.00 -20.24
C SER A 331 -27.32 5.19 -21.04
N ASN A 332 -26.49 6.23 -21.31
CA ASN A 332 -26.90 7.42 -22.07
C ASN A 332 -25.91 7.71 -23.22
N LEU A 333 -25.67 6.72 -24.09
CA LEU A 333 -24.64 6.86 -25.14
C LEU A 333 -24.87 8.07 -26.06
N ALA A 334 -26.14 8.38 -26.43
CA ALA A 334 -26.44 9.49 -27.30
C ALA A 334 -26.21 10.86 -26.64
N GLU A 335 -26.56 11.01 -25.36
CA GLU A 335 -26.29 12.23 -24.59
C GLU A 335 -24.78 12.41 -24.34
N ASN A 336 -24.09 11.31 -24.11
CA ASN A 336 -22.66 11.29 -23.89
C ASN A 336 -21.86 11.54 -25.18
N ALA A 337 -22.41 11.26 -26.35
CA ALA A 337 -21.80 11.63 -27.64
C ALA A 337 -21.62 13.15 -27.77
N VAL A 338 -22.53 13.94 -27.20
CA VAL A 338 -22.45 15.41 -27.21
C VAL A 338 -21.41 15.89 -26.19
N ASN A 339 -21.39 15.27 -24.99
CA ASN A 339 -20.50 15.68 -23.90
C ASN A 339 -19.08 15.16 -24.05
N PHE A 340 -18.89 14.03 -24.74
CA PHE A 340 -17.59 13.33 -24.87
C PHE A 340 -17.38 12.81 -26.31
N PRO A 341 -17.35 13.69 -27.32
CA PRO A 341 -17.35 13.28 -28.71
C PRO A 341 -16.15 12.41 -29.12
N ALA A 342 -14.97 12.70 -28.60
CA ALA A 342 -13.75 11.92 -28.89
C ALA A 342 -13.87 10.46 -28.44
N TYR A 343 -14.47 10.21 -27.28
CA TYR A 343 -14.69 8.84 -26.79
C TYR A 343 -15.78 8.13 -27.56
N TYR A 344 -16.85 8.83 -27.87
CA TYR A 344 -17.91 8.28 -28.70
C TYR A 344 -17.37 7.84 -30.07
N GLU A 345 -16.58 8.68 -30.72
CA GLU A 345 -15.95 8.36 -32.01
C GLU A 345 -15.01 7.14 -31.90
N THR A 346 -14.18 7.06 -30.86
CA THR A 346 -13.30 5.91 -30.59
C THR A 346 -14.10 4.61 -30.44
N VAL A 347 -15.18 4.64 -29.65
CA VAL A 347 -16.06 3.48 -29.46
C VAL A 347 -16.75 3.09 -30.78
N VAL A 348 -17.26 4.06 -31.51
CA VAL A 348 -17.91 3.82 -32.78
C VAL A 348 -16.92 3.23 -33.81
N ALA A 349 -15.71 3.77 -33.88
CA ALA A 349 -14.67 3.28 -34.79
C ALA A 349 -14.28 1.84 -34.43
N SER A 350 -14.03 1.55 -33.18
CA SER A 350 -13.71 0.19 -32.69
C SER A 350 -14.83 -0.81 -33.00
N ARG A 351 -16.10 -0.44 -32.75
CA ARG A 351 -17.26 -1.29 -33.05
C ARG A 351 -17.44 -1.53 -34.53
N LYS A 352 -17.22 -0.50 -35.35
CA LYS A 352 -17.23 -0.63 -36.85
C LYS A 352 -16.18 -1.63 -37.32
N THR A 353 -14.94 -1.47 -36.86
CA THR A 353 -13.83 -2.35 -37.23
C THR A 353 -14.09 -3.80 -36.78
N ALA A 354 -14.69 -4.00 -35.61
CA ALA A 354 -15.10 -5.31 -35.15
C ALA A 354 -16.38 -5.88 -35.78
N GLY A 355 -17.01 -5.14 -36.71
CA GLY A 355 -18.28 -5.55 -37.31
C GLY A 355 -19.46 -5.60 -36.33
N LYS A 356 -19.39 -4.87 -35.24
CA LYS A 356 -20.39 -4.82 -34.17
C LYS A 356 -21.35 -3.63 -34.34
N CYS A 357 -22.48 -3.68 -33.66
CA CYS A 357 -23.41 -2.57 -33.64
C CYS A 357 -22.80 -1.33 -32.98
N VAL A 358 -22.74 -0.23 -33.67
CA VAL A 358 -22.14 1.03 -33.14
C VAL A 358 -22.86 1.56 -31.91
N TYR A 359 -24.15 1.29 -31.77
CA TYR A 359 -24.97 1.79 -30.66
C TYR A 359 -24.79 1.00 -29.38
N CYS A 360 -24.70 -0.34 -29.43
CA CYS A 360 -24.66 -1.19 -28.25
C CYS A 360 -23.57 -2.26 -28.24
N GLY A 361 -22.76 -2.37 -29.29
CA GLY A 361 -21.70 -3.39 -29.40
C GLY A 361 -22.20 -4.81 -29.70
N GLY A 362 -23.50 -5.03 -29.80
CA GLY A 362 -24.08 -6.35 -30.09
C GLY A 362 -23.86 -6.85 -31.50
N ASP A 363 -24.00 -8.16 -31.67
CA ASP A 363 -23.92 -8.81 -33.01
C ASP A 363 -25.10 -8.50 -33.88
N PHE A 364 -24.89 -8.52 -35.20
CA PHE A 364 -25.96 -8.42 -36.19
C PHE A 364 -26.55 -9.80 -36.54
N LYS A 365 -27.82 -9.82 -36.90
CA LYS A 365 -28.45 -10.97 -37.52
C LYS A 365 -27.90 -11.13 -38.93
N LEU A 366 -27.61 -12.34 -39.35
CA LEU A 366 -26.96 -12.63 -40.64
C LEU A 366 -27.77 -12.10 -41.83
N ILE A 367 -29.10 -12.26 -41.82
CA ILE A 367 -29.96 -11.95 -42.95
C ILE A 367 -30.47 -10.50 -42.90
N SER A 368 -31.00 -10.08 -41.77
CA SER A 368 -31.68 -8.77 -41.64
C SER A 368 -30.72 -7.61 -41.38
N LYS A 369 -29.46 -7.90 -41.08
CA LYS A 369 -28.44 -6.92 -40.67
C LYS A 369 -28.91 -6.03 -39.51
N THR A 370 -29.86 -6.52 -38.72
CA THR A 370 -30.34 -5.85 -37.48
C THR A 370 -29.55 -6.36 -36.27
N CYS A 371 -29.25 -5.46 -35.35
CA CYS A 371 -28.59 -5.83 -34.09
C CYS A 371 -29.46 -6.76 -33.25
N LYS A 372 -28.91 -7.85 -32.78
CA LYS A 372 -29.59 -8.84 -31.93
C LYS A 372 -30.00 -8.28 -30.57
N VAL A 373 -29.33 -7.23 -30.10
CA VAL A 373 -29.52 -6.64 -28.76
C VAL A 373 -30.45 -5.43 -28.81
N CYS A 374 -30.16 -4.42 -29.66
CA CYS A 374 -30.91 -3.17 -29.67
C CYS A 374 -31.84 -2.99 -30.88
N GLY A 375 -31.86 -3.96 -31.81
CA GLY A 375 -32.76 -3.95 -32.98
C GLY A 375 -32.39 -2.95 -34.09
N LYS A 376 -31.38 -2.09 -33.89
CA LYS A 376 -30.97 -1.11 -34.92
C LYS A 376 -30.32 -1.80 -36.10
N LYS A 377 -30.56 -1.25 -37.33
CA LYS A 377 -29.94 -1.73 -38.56
C LYS A 377 -28.49 -1.33 -38.64
N LYS A 378 -27.72 -2.10 -39.41
CA LYS A 378 -26.34 -1.78 -39.75
C LYS A 378 -26.34 -0.74 -40.89
N ASP A 379 -25.91 0.47 -40.57
CA ASP A 379 -25.91 1.62 -41.49
C ASP A 379 -24.51 2.02 -41.98
N TYR A 380 -23.50 1.12 -41.88
CA TYR A 380 -22.09 1.40 -42.20
C TYR A 380 -21.40 0.18 -42.82
#